data_9cefcd06996aa0e99e10bfcd6df6480b
#
_entry.id   9cefcd06996aa0e99e10bfcd6df6480b
#
_cell.length_a   1.000
_cell.length_b   1.000
_cell.length_c   1.000
_cell.angle_alpha   90.00
_cell.angle_beta   90.00
_cell.angle_gamma   90.00
#
_symmetry.space_group_name_H-M   'P 1'
#
loop_
_entity.id
_entity.type
_entity.pdbx_description
1 polymer ?
#
loop_
_entity_poly.entity_id
_entity_poly.type
_entity_poly.pdbx_seq_one_letter_code
_entity_poly.pdbx_strand_id
1 'polypeptide(L)'
;MIYSIQMDFFYTLAPAIDKLNSTEIVLAQDIDRNGSVVKRFIRGTLNDIKNLMIDIDKGNVENWLKNKHFYEVLVKDRPTRIFVDMETNNGDKKTIEHSIKVLIKAFRIFCKDPDCEFNILDSSSNDKISFHIVGSDKSPYMKNSFHVGALIRRVTCFIYSCRINKQYSEEFTKNDIDSFFDKDDQYIIDDVIYTTNRFWRMCDSSKMSSSARVLSAPGCNWLNCMVQSAHITNIKECLEIDDSEPVSTSKKTMKLYQCINNTWINVDKDSNYQ
;
A
#
# COMPACT_ATOMS: atom_id res chain seq x y z
N MET A 1 -33.63 2.49 18.04
CA MET A 1 -32.75 3.58 18.49
C MET A 1 -31.85 3.91 17.29
N ILE A 2 -32.19 5.00 16.56
CA ILE A 2 -31.38 5.44 15.42
C ILE A 2 -30.18 6.14 16.05
N TYR A 3 -29.02 5.46 16.09
CA TYR A 3 -27.77 6.14 16.40
C TYR A 3 -27.53 7.19 15.31
N SER A 4 -27.53 8.46 15.69
CA SER A 4 -27.11 9.51 14.77
C SER A 4 -25.64 9.28 14.47
N ILE A 5 -25.34 8.73 13.30
CA ILE A 5 -23.98 8.59 12.82
C ILE A 5 -23.46 10.02 12.60
N GLN A 6 -22.55 10.46 13.44
CA GLN A 6 -21.97 11.79 13.35
C GLN A 6 -20.77 11.75 12.39
N MET A 7 -21.07 11.80 11.08
CA MET A 7 -20.06 11.84 10.03
C MET A 7 -20.13 13.16 9.27
N ASP A 8 -18.99 13.68 8.92
CA ASP A 8 -18.88 14.87 8.09
C ASP A 8 -18.58 14.48 6.63
N PHE A 9 -19.23 15.15 5.69
CA PHE A 9 -19.07 14.93 4.25
C PHE A 9 -18.46 16.15 3.58
N PHE A 10 -17.45 15.91 2.74
CA PHE A 10 -16.73 16.98 2.05
C PHE A 10 -16.59 16.63 0.56
N TYR A 11 -16.49 17.64 -0.30
CA TYR A 11 -16.25 17.48 -1.74
C TYR A 11 -14.80 17.80 -2.14
N THR A 12 -13.99 18.24 -1.18
CA THR A 12 -12.55 18.47 -1.37
C THR A 12 -11.78 17.87 -0.21
N LEU A 13 -10.53 17.46 -0.47
CA LEU A 13 -9.72 16.75 0.50
C LEU A 13 -9.25 17.65 1.65
N ALA A 14 -8.84 18.90 1.34
CA ALA A 14 -8.23 19.78 2.34
C ALA A 14 -9.10 19.96 3.59
N PRO A 15 -10.40 20.36 3.51
CA PRO A 15 -11.22 20.47 4.71
C PRO A 15 -11.53 19.12 5.38
N ALA A 16 -11.50 18.01 4.63
CA ALA A 16 -11.73 16.69 5.21
C ALA A 16 -10.58 16.25 6.14
N ILE A 17 -9.34 16.68 5.86
CA ILE A 17 -8.16 16.34 6.67
C ILE A 17 -7.75 17.48 7.61
N ASP A 18 -8.36 18.68 7.51
CA ASP A 18 -8.07 19.78 8.41
C ASP A 18 -8.49 19.44 9.84
N LYS A 19 -7.58 19.71 10.79
CA LYS A 19 -7.80 19.44 12.23
C LYS A 19 -8.27 18.02 12.54
N LEU A 20 -7.84 17.03 11.74
CA LEU A 20 -8.14 15.62 11.95
C LEU A 20 -7.51 15.16 13.26
N ASN A 21 -8.32 14.66 14.19
CA ASN A 21 -7.80 14.11 15.44
C ASN A 21 -7.30 12.67 15.27
N SER A 22 -6.63 12.13 16.29
CA SER A 22 -6.01 10.82 16.24
C SER A 22 -7.00 9.64 16.12
N THR A 23 -8.28 9.86 16.47
CA THR A 23 -9.32 8.82 16.44
C THR A 23 -10.18 8.86 15.17
N GLU A 24 -10.03 9.90 14.36
CA GLU A 24 -10.77 10.06 13.11
C GLU A 24 -9.99 9.50 11.92
N ILE A 25 -10.71 8.97 10.97
CA ILE A 25 -10.20 8.56 9.66
C ILE A 25 -10.98 9.26 8.55
N VAL A 26 -10.38 9.32 7.38
CA VAL A 26 -11.04 9.87 6.19
C VAL A 26 -11.09 8.78 5.13
N LEU A 27 -12.29 8.54 4.62
CA LEU A 27 -12.49 7.74 3.42
C LEU A 27 -12.76 8.66 2.23
N ALA A 28 -12.27 8.28 1.06
CA ALA A 28 -12.70 8.84 -0.20
C ALA A 28 -13.63 7.85 -0.89
N GLN A 29 -14.69 8.34 -1.52
CA GLN A 29 -15.62 7.55 -2.33
C GLN A 29 -15.69 8.14 -3.73
N ASP A 30 -15.54 7.31 -4.76
CA ASP A 30 -15.86 7.72 -6.13
C ASP A 30 -17.38 7.79 -6.29
N ILE A 31 -17.86 8.92 -6.80
CA ILE A 31 -19.28 9.15 -7.10
C ILE A 31 -19.41 9.71 -8.52
N ASP A 32 -20.52 9.39 -9.17
CA ASP A 32 -20.92 10.06 -10.41
C ASP A 32 -21.55 11.42 -10.11
N ARG A 33 -21.01 12.44 -10.71
CA ARG A 33 -21.62 13.78 -10.71
C ARG A 33 -21.74 14.28 -12.14
N ASN A 34 -22.94 14.14 -12.68
CA ASN A 34 -23.24 14.57 -14.06
C ASN A 34 -22.37 13.92 -15.13
N GLY A 35 -22.14 12.60 -15.04
CA GLY A 35 -21.32 11.85 -15.97
C GLY A 35 -19.81 11.94 -15.74
N SER A 36 -19.38 12.63 -14.68
CA SER A 36 -17.98 12.72 -14.30
C SER A 36 -17.73 12.03 -12.96
N VAL A 37 -16.68 11.21 -12.89
CA VAL A 37 -16.25 10.60 -11.61
C VAL A 37 -15.52 11.64 -10.78
N VAL A 38 -16.08 11.94 -9.63
CA VAL A 38 -15.47 12.84 -8.62
C VAL A 38 -15.36 12.14 -7.29
N LYS A 39 -14.50 12.65 -6.40
CA LYS A 39 -14.36 12.11 -5.04
C LYS A 39 -15.20 12.90 -4.06
N ARG A 40 -15.87 12.17 -3.18
CA ARG A 40 -16.42 12.69 -1.95
C ARG A 40 -15.64 12.10 -0.79
N PHE A 41 -15.48 12.88 0.26
CA PHE A 41 -14.73 12.49 1.45
C PHE A 41 -15.69 12.34 2.62
N ILE A 42 -15.48 11.31 3.41
CA ILE A 42 -16.28 10.95 4.59
C ILE A 42 -15.30 10.91 5.77
N ARG A 43 -15.55 11.74 6.77
CA ARG A 43 -14.75 11.81 7.98
C ARG A 43 -15.57 11.33 9.17
N GLY A 44 -14.99 10.50 9.99
CA GLY A 44 -15.58 9.98 11.22
C GLY A 44 -14.61 9.18 12.04
N THR A 45 -15.03 8.77 13.23
CA THR A 45 -14.26 7.80 14.03
C THR A 45 -14.29 6.43 13.36
N LEU A 46 -13.37 5.56 13.76
CA LEU A 46 -13.40 4.18 13.28
C LEU A 46 -14.75 3.49 13.56
N ASN A 47 -15.38 3.81 14.69
CA ASN A 47 -16.69 3.23 15.04
C ASN A 47 -17.79 3.75 14.11
N ASP A 48 -17.77 5.02 13.74
CA ASP A 48 -18.72 5.59 12.77
C ASP A 48 -18.58 4.92 11.42
N ILE A 49 -17.33 4.72 10.96
CA ILE A 49 -17.05 4.03 9.70
C ILE A 49 -17.46 2.55 9.77
N LYS A 50 -17.24 1.85 10.90
CA LYS A 50 -17.74 0.48 11.07
C LYS A 50 -19.25 0.40 10.93
N ASN A 51 -19.97 1.29 11.58
CA ASN A 51 -21.43 1.35 11.51
C ASN A 51 -21.89 1.66 10.07
N LEU A 52 -21.24 2.61 9.39
CA LEU A 52 -21.51 2.90 7.99
C LEU A 52 -21.34 1.66 7.11
N MET A 53 -20.23 0.92 7.24
CA MET A 53 -19.99 -0.27 6.43
C MET A 53 -21.02 -1.38 6.70
N ILE A 54 -21.42 -1.57 7.96
CA ILE A 54 -22.49 -2.51 8.35
C ILE A 54 -23.82 -2.09 7.70
N ASP A 55 -24.14 -0.81 7.71
CA ASP A 55 -25.40 -0.30 7.13
C ASP A 55 -25.38 -0.41 5.59
N ILE A 56 -24.23 -0.21 4.95
CA ILE A 56 -24.04 -0.46 3.52
C ILE A 56 -24.31 -1.92 3.18
N ASP A 57 -23.74 -2.85 3.95
CA ASP A 57 -23.90 -4.28 3.73
C ASP A 57 -25.35 -4.75 3.93
N LYS A 58 -26.05 -4.14 4.87
CA LYS A 58 -27.49 -4.39 5.11
C LYS A 58 -28.40 -3.67 4.12
N GLY A 59 -27.88 -2.79 3.28
CA GLY A 59 -28.68 -1.97 2.37
C GLY A 59 -29.47 -0.84 3.06
N ASN A 60 -29.14 -0.51 4.30
CA ASN A 60 -29.83 0.49 5.15
C ASN A 60 -29.33 1.92 4.90
N VAL A 61 -28.67 2.18 3.78
CA VAL A 61 -28.12 3.48 3.44
C VAL A 61 -28.76 4.02 2.18
N GLU A 62 -28.64 5.32 1.97
CA GLU A 62 -29.06 5.96 0.75
C GLU A 62 -28.35 5.36 -0.49
N ASN A 63 -29.03 5.36 -1.63
CA ASN A 63 -28.55 4.67 -2.84
C ASN A 63 -27.13 5.06 -3.26
N TRP A 64 -26.73 6.30 -3.00
CA TRP A 64 -25.40 6.79 -3.34
C TRP A 64 -24.27 6.21 -2.48
N LEU A 65 -24.58 5.70 -1.27
CA LEU A 65 -23.63 5.01 -0.40
C LEU A 65 -23.48 3.52 -0.71
N LYS A 66 -24.45 2.93 -1.41
CA LYS A 66 -24.45 1.48 -1.72
C LYS A 66 -23.30 1.05 -2.62
N ASN A 67 -22.76 1.96 -3.42
CA ASN A 67 -21.67 1.67 -4.35
C ASN A 67 -20.35 1.61 -3.59
N LYS A 68 -19.74 0.42 -3.53
CA LYS A 68 -18.46 0.19 -2.85
C LYS A 68 -17.29 0.64 -3.70
N HIS A 69 -17.11 1.96 -3.80
CA HIS A 69 -15.95 2.60 -4.46
C HIS A 69 -15.14 3.39 -3.45
N PHE A 70 -14.79 2.74 -2.33
CA PHE A 70 -14.14 3.39 -1.20
C PHE A 70 -12.62 3.25 -1.24
N TYR A 71 -11.97 4.29 -0.75
CA TYR A 71 -10.54 4.37 -0.55
C TYR A 71 -10.26 4.92 0.85
N GLU A 72 -9.28 4.35 1.54
CA GLU A 72 -8.69 4.98 2.70
C GLU A 72 -7.79 6.13 2.24
N VAL A 73 -7.91 7.29 2.89
CA VAL A 73 -7.02 8.43 2.64
C VAL A 73 -5.81 8.30 3.55
N LEU A 74 -4.64 8.11 2.96
CA LEU A 74 -3.37 7.99 3.70
C LEU A 74 -2.88 9.38 4.12
N VAL A 75 -3.19 9.75 5.35
CA VAL A 75 -2.86 11.07 5.91
C VAL A 75 -1.40 11.11 6.36
N LYS A 76 -0.78 12.27 6.26
CA LYS A 76 0.60 12.50 6.71
C LYS A 76 0.79 12.20 8.20
N ASP A 77 1.99 11.75 8.56
CA ASP A 77 2.47 11.59 9.94
C ASP A 77 1.61 10.66 10.83
N ARG A 78 0.96 9.66 10.22
CA ARG A 78 0.24 8.62 10.94
C ARG A 78 0.96 7.29 10.86
N PRO A 79 0.94 6.50 11.97
CA PRO A 79 1.40 5.13 11.94
C PRO A 79 0.72 4.35 10.81
N THR A 80 1.52 3.60 10.08
CA THR A 80 1.11 3.00 8.82
C THR A 80 1.60 1.57 8.78
N ARG A 81 0.72 0.61 8.45
CA ARG A 81 1.12 -0.76 8.13
C ARG A 81 2.00 -0.77 6.90
N ILE A 82 2.85 -1.76 6.76
CA ILE A 82 3.55 -2.01 5.49
C ILE A 82 2.47 -2.32 4.45
N PHE A 83 2.51 -1.63 3.32
CA PHE A 83 1.59 -1.88 2.21
C PHE A 83 2.33 -1.77 0.88
N VAL A 84 1.92 -2.57 -0.10
CA VAL A 84 2.55 -2.65 -1.41
C VAL A 84 1.48 -2.82 -2.48
N ASP A 85 1.62 -2.13 -3.59
CA ASP A 85 0.89 -2.37 -4.83
C ASP A 85 1.85 -3.07 -5.82
N MET A 86 1.47 -4.27 -6.25
CA MET A 86 2.21 -5.04 -7.24
C MET A 86 1.34 -5.22 -8.47
N GLU A 87 1.80 -4.71 -9.60
CA GLU A 87 0.98 -4.74 -10.81
C GLU A 87 1.79 -4.95 -12.08
N THR A 88 1.19 -5.67 -13.04
CA THR A 88 1.72 -5.83 -14.38
C THR A 88 0.59 -6.10 -15.39
N ASN A 89 0.77 -5.63 -16.62
CA ASN A 89 -0.11 -5.95 -17.75
C ASN A 89 0.44 -7.12 -18.59
N ASN A 90 1.68 -7.51 -18.37
CA ASN A 90 2.37 -8.51 -19.19
C ASN A 90 3.06 -9.60 -18.35
N GLY A 91 2.43 -9.97 -17.24
CA GLY A 91 2.93 -10.99 -16.32
C GLY A 91 2.18 -12.31 -16.39
N ASP A 92 2.63 -13.23 -15.57
CA ASP A 92 1.95 -14.48 -15.25
C ASP A 92 1.58 -14.47 -13.77
N LYS A 93 0.33 -14.82 -13.46
CA LYS A 93 -0.20 -14.75 -12.10
C LYS A 93 0.61 -15.58 -11.11
N LYS A 94 1.08 -16.77 -11.51
CA LYS A 94 1.88 -17.63 -10.63
C LYS A 94 3.24 -17.00 -10.32
N THR A 95 3.84 -16.34 -11.28
CA THR A 95 5.09 -15.59 -11.08
C THR A 95 4.90 -14.47 -10.09
N ILE A 96 3.81 -13.70 -10.19
CA ILE A 96 3.51 -12.63 -9.23
C ILE A 96 3.22 -13.19 -7.83
N GLU A 97 2.47 -14.28 -7.72
CA GLU A 97 2.22 -14.96 -6.44
C GLU A 97 3.53 -15.50 -5.82
N HIS A 98 4.49 -15.93 -6.64
CA HIS A 98 5.83 -16.27 -6.17
C HIS A 98 6.58 -15.03 -5.68
N SER A 99 6.57 -13.94 -6.44
CA SER A 99 7.19 -12.66 -6.04
C SER A 99 6.66 -12.14 -4.71
N ILE A 100 5.35 -12.30 -4.45
CA ILE A 100 4.73 -11.92 -3.17
C ILE A 100 5.36 -12.72 -2.02
N LYS A 101 5.57 -14.02 -2.17
CA LYS A 101 6.21 -14.85 -1.13
C LYS A 101 7.65 -14.42 -0.88
N VAL A 102 8.38 -14.10 -1.93
CA VAL A 102 9.76 -13.59 -1.84
C VAL A 102 9.79 -12.22 -1.17
N LEU A 103 8.85 -11.32 -1.51
CA LEU A 103 8.71 -10.02 -0.90
C LEU A 103 8.44 -10.10 0.61
N ILE A 104 7.51 -10.97 1.02
CA ILE A 104 7.21 -11.21 2.45
C ILE A 104 8.46 -11.71 3.18
N LYS A 105 9.22 -12.63 2.56
CA LYS A 105 10.48 -13.11 3.10
C LYS A 105 11.49 -11.96 3.26
N ALA A 106 11.61 -11.09 2.27
CA ALA A 106 12.45 -9.91 2.36
C ALA A 106 12.02 -8.99 3.52
N PHE A 107 10.72 -8.73 3.69
CA PHE A 107 10.23 -7.91 4.81
C PHE A 107 10.59 -8.51 6.16
N ARG A 108 10.44 -9.82 6.35
CA ARG A 108 10.83 -10.49 7.60
C ARG A 108 12.29 -10.25 7.95
N ILE A 109 13.16 -10.25 6.95
CA ILE A 109 14.60 -9.99 7.12
C ILE A 109 14.86 -8.51 7.41
N PHE A 110 14.33 -7.61 6.58
CA PHE A 110 14.58 -6.17 6.71
C PHE A 110 13.97 -5.57 7.99
N CYS A 111 12.80 -6.06 8.42
CA CYS A 111 12.18 -5.66 9.68
C CYS A 111 12.71 -6.43 10.89
N LYS A 112 13.55 -7.46 10.69
CA LYS A 112 14.03 -8.37 11.75
C LYS A 112 12.87 -8.99 12.54
N ASP A 113 11.77 -9.29 11.86
CA ASP A 113 10.57 -9.85 12.43
C ASP A 113 10.14 -11.09 11.61
N PRO A 114 10.48 -12.31 12.09
CA PRO A 114 10.17 -13.55 11.38
C PRO A 114 8.67 -13.88 11.35
N ASP A 115 7.91 -13.32 12.30
CA ASP A 115 6.48 -13.61 12.46
C ASP A 115 5.58 -12.62 11.70
N CYS A 116 6.19 -11.69 10.99
CA CYS A 116 5.48 -10.70 10.17
C CYS A 116 4.55 -11.37 9.16
N GLU A 117 3.26 -11.04 9.20
CA GLU A 117 2.20 -11.59 8.36
C GLU A 117 1.53 -10.50 7.52
N PHE A 118 0.99 -10.90 6.36
CA PHE A 118 0.39 -9.98 5.41
C PHE A 118 -0.96 -10.51 4.89
N ASN A 119 -1.89 -9.59 4.69
CA ASN A 119 -3.13 -9.81 3.93
C ASN A 119 -2.85 -9.55 2.45
N ILE A 120 -3.22 -10.48 1.59
CA ILE A 120 -3.00 -10.40 0.14
C ILE A 120 -4.36 -10.24 -0.52
N LEU A 121 -4.57 -9.12 -1.19
CA LEU A 121 -5.81 -8.76 -1.86
C LEU A 121 -5.60 -8.81 -3.36
N ASP A 122 -6.37 -9.62 -4.05
CA ASP A 122 -6.34 -9.72 -5.51
C ASP A 122 -7.29 -8.68 -6.12
N SER A 123 -6.74 -7.77 -6.91
CA SER A 123 -7.49 -6.78 -7.69
C SER A 123 -7.32 -6.95 -9.20
N SER A 124 -6.91 -8.14 -9.63
CA SER A 124 -6.66 -8.45 -11.02
C SER A 124 -7.92 -8.35 -11.89
N SER A 125 -7.72 -8.04 -13.16
CA SER A 125 -8.70 -8.08 -14.24
C SER A 125 -8.17 -8.96 -15.39
N ASN A 126 -8.93 -9.06 -16.48
CA ASN A 126 -8.49 -9.85 -17.64
C ASN A 126 -7.20 -9.30 -18.27
N ASP A 127 -7.00 -7.98 -18.19
CA ASP A 127 -5.90 -7.27 -18.88
C ASP A 127 -4.76 -6.88 -17.94
N LYS A 128 -4.92 -7.11 -16.62
CA LYS A 128 -3.96 -6.65 -15.63
C LYS A 128 -3.95 -7.55 -14.41
N ILE A 129 -2.78 -7.99 -14.02
CA ILE A 129 -2.57 -8.68 -12.74
C ILE A 129 -2.19 -7.60 -11.72
N SER A 130 -2.92 -7.54 -10.60
CA SER A 130 -2.69 -6.54 -9.57
C SER A 130 -3.02 -7.11 -8.20
N PHE A 131 -2.09 -6.96 -7.27
CA PHE A 131 -2.24 -7.37 -5.88
C PHE A 131 -1.94 -6.21 -4.95
N HIS A 132 -2.81 -6.04 -3.96
CA HIS A 132 -2.55 -5.18 -2.82
C HIS A 132 -2.11 -6.06 -1.63
N ILE A 133 -0.98 -5.74 -1.04
CA ILE A 133 -0.41 -6.46 0.09
C ILE A 133 -0.41 -5.52 1.28
N VAL A 134 -1.00 -5.92 2.41
CA VAL A 134 -1.09 -5.08 3.61
C VAL A 134 -0.66 -5.90 4.82
N GLY A 135 0.23 -5.35 5.63
CA GLY A 135 0.65 -5.97 6.88
C GLY A 135 -0.56 -6.28 7.79
N SER A 136 -0.57 -7.45 8.40
CA SER A 136 -1.57 -7.81 9.42
C SER A 136 -1.27 -7.14 10.76
N ASP A 137 -2.07 -7.44 11.79
CA ASP A 137 -1.81 -6.95 13.17
C ASP A 137 -0.54 -7.56 13.79
N LYS A 138 0.02 -8.61 13.15
CA LYS A 138 1.31 -9.20 13.53
C LYS A 138 2.51 -8.58 12.81
N SER A 139 2.26 -7.68 11.87
CA SER A 139 3.34 -6.97 11.17
C SER A 139 3.68 -5.68 11.91
N PRO A 140 4.95 -5.25 11.86
CA PRO A 140 5.33 -3.99 12.47
C PRO A 140 4.63 -2.82 11.79
N TYR A 141 4.33 -1.80 12.59
CA TYR A 141 3.90 -0.52 12.06
C TYR A 141 5.10 0.37 11.77
N MET A 142 5.03 1.06 10.66
CA MET A 142 5.98 2.10 10.30
C MET A 142 5.50 3.44 10.86
N LYS A 143 6.41 4.35 11.14
CA LYS A 143 6.07 5.68 11.67
C LYS A 143 5.05 6.42 10.79
N ASN A 144 5.18 6.28 9.47
CA ASN A 144 4.23 6.79 8.48
C ASN A 144 4.49 6.16 7.11
N SER A 145 3.74 6.56 6.08
CA SER A 145 3.87 6.04 4.72
C SER A 145 5.24 6.32 4.06
N PHE A 146 5.96 7.38 4.46
CA PHE A 146 7.32 7.63 3.94
C PHE A 146 8.31 6.58 4.41
N HIS A 147 8.19 6.14 5.68
CA HIS A 147 9.02 5.06 6.20
C HIS A 147 8.69 3.70 5.56
N VAL A 148 7.42 3.49 5.17
CA VAL A 148 7.06 2.34 4.31
C VAL A 148 7.77 2.45 2.97
N GLY A 149 7.70 3.61 2.31
CA GLY A 149 8.40 3.86 1.06
C GLY A 149 9.92 3.65 1.16
N ALA A 150 10.53 4.07 2.27
CA ALA A 150 11.95 3.83 2.53
C ALA A 150 12.27 2.33 2.62
N LEU A 151 11.43 1.54 3.31
CA LEU A 151 11.57 0.08 3.36
C LEU A 151 11.46 -0.52 1.96
N ILE A 152 10.45 -0.13 1.19
CA ILE A 152 10.24 -0.64 -0.17
C ILE A 152 11.43 -0.30 -1.06
N ARG A 153 11.95 0.92 -1.00
CA ARG A 153 13.17 1.30 -1.75
C ARG A 153 14.38 0.45 -1.37
N ARG A 154 14.57 0.15 -0.10
CA ARG A 154 15.66 -0.77 0.34
C ARG A 154 15.50 -2.16 -0.25
N VAL A 155 14.29 -2.73 -0.21
CA VAL A 155 14.01 -4.03 -0.83
C VAL A 155 14.22 -3.97 -2.34
N THR A 156 13.73 -2.92 -2.99
CA THR A 156 13.90 -2.69 -4.43
C THR A 156 15.39 -2.61 -4.80
N CYS A 157 16.17 -1.81 -4.08
CA CYS A 157 17.62 -1.70 -4.30
C CYS A 157 18.33 -3.04 -4.10
N PHE A 158 17.95 -3.82 -3.10
CA PHE A 158 18.47 -5.16 -2.89
C PHE A 158 18.20 -6.07 -4.09
N ILE A 159 16.95 -6.12 -4.57
CA ILE A 159 16.54 -6.94 -5.72
C ILE A 159 17.34 -6.55 -6.97
N TYR A 160 17.42 -5.25 -7.28
CA TYR A 160 18.21 -4.77 -8.43
C TYR A 160 19.70 -5.06 -8.29
N SER A 161 20.29 -4.87 -7.11
CA SER A 161 21.69 -5.21 -6.85
C SER A 161 21.97 -6.68 -7.09
N CYS A 162 21.11 -7.56 -6.55
CA CYS A 162 21.25 -9.00 -6.78
C CYS A 162 21.20 -9.34 -8.28
N ARG A 163 20.27 -8.74 -9.02
CA ARG A 163 20.10 -8.99 -10.45
C ARG A 163 21.27 -8.50 -11.28
N ILE A 164 21.69 -7.24 -11.09
CA ILE A 164 22.77 -6.60 -11.88
C ILE A 164 24.12 -7.28 -11.61
N ASN A 165 24.41 -7.50 -10.33
CA ASN A 165 25.68 -8.11 -9.94
C ASN A 165 25.68 -9.65 -10.05
N LYS A 166 24.52 -10.25 -10.42
CA LYS A 166 24.32 -11.71 -10.45
C LYS A 166 24.69 -12.38 -9.12
N GLN A 167 24.40 -11.70 -8.02
CA GLN A 167 24.64 -12.15 -6.66
C GLN A 167 23.39 -12.83 -6.10
N TYR A 168 23.35 -14.13 -6.23
CA TYR A 168 22.24 -14.95 -5.74
C TYR A 168 22.72 -15.79 -4.56
N SER A 169 21.80 -16.18 -3.69
CA SER A 169 22.07 -17.02 -2.53
C SER A 169 21.03 -18.15 -2.45
N GLU A 170 21.24 -19.09 -1.54
CA GLU A 170 20.20 -20.10 -1.24
C GLU A 170 18.91 -19.46 -0.70
N GLU A 171 19.06 -18.32 -0.04
CA GLU A 171 17.94 -17.57 0.50
C GLU A 171 17.19 -16.77 -0.57
N PHE A 172 17.91 -16.18 -1.53
CA PHE A 172 17.34 -15.45 -2.67
C PHE A 172 17.95 -15.97 -3.97
N THR A 173 17.27 -16.92 -4.57
CA THR A 173 17.72 -17.54 -5.82
C THR A 173 17.58 -16.60 -7.01
N LYS A 174 18.21 -16.92 -8.13
CA LYS A 174 18.01 -16.19 -9.38
C LYS A 174 16.52 -16.10 -9.75
N ASN A 175 15.78 -17.21 -9.61
CA ASN A 175 14.35 -17.23 -9.91
C ASN A 175 13.54 -16.33 -9.00
N ASP A 176 13.90 -16.24 -7.72
CA ASP A 176 13.26 -15.31 -6.77
C ASP A 176 13.44 -13.86 -7.20
N ILE A 177 14.64 -13.47 -7.56
CA ILE A 177 14.97 -12.12 -7.99
C ILE A 177 14.32 -11.77 -9.34
N ASP A 178 14.41 -12.66 -10.32
CA ASP A 178 13.84 -12.44 -11.65
C ASP A 178 12.31 -12.36 -11.63
N SER A 179 11.65 -12.98 -10.64
CA SER A 179 10.20 -12.94 -10.50
C SER A 179 9.62 -11.53 -10.28
N PHE A 180 10.43 -10.56 -9.85
CA PHE A 180 10.03 -9.16 -9.70
C PHE A 180 10.00 -8.35 -11.01
N PHE A 181 10.26 -9.01 -12.12
CA PHE A 181 10.26 -8.37 -13.44
C PHE A 181 9.32 -9.13 -14.36
N ASP A 182 8.50 -8.38 -15.10
CA ASP A 182 7.58 -8.98 -16.07
C ASP A 182 8.30 -9.36 -17.37
N LYS A 183 7.53 -9.82 -18.37
CA LYS A 183 8.07 -10.24 -19.66
C LYS A 183 8.73 -9.12 -20.47
N ASP A 184 8.38 -7.86 -20.18
CA ASP A 184 8.98 -6.67 -20.77
C ASP A 184 10.11 -6.09 -19.93
N ASP A 185 10.60 -6.87 -18.94
CA ASP A 185 11.66 -6.47 -18.02
C ASP A 185 11.28 -5.26 -17.13
N GLN A 186 9.97 -5.04 -16.91
CA GLN A 186 9.50 -3.97 -16.06
C GLN A 186 9.34 -4.47 -14.62
N TYR A 187 9.76 -3.65 -13.68
CA TYR A 187 9.62 -3.93 -12.25
C TYR A 187 8.16 -3.81 -11.83
N ILE A 188 7.66 -4.80 -11.09
CA ILE A 188 6.22 -4.97 -10.82
C ILE A 188 5.71 -4.27 -9.56
N ILE A 189 6.57 -3.69 -8.72
CA ILE A 189 6.14 -2.92 -7.54
C ILE A 189 5.96 -1.45 -7.93
N ASP A 190 4.78 -0.89 -7.62
CA ASP A 190 4.54 0.55 -7.75
C ASP A 190 5.08 1.30 -6.53
N ASP A 191 6.14 2.09 -6.71
CA ASP A 191 6.79 2.87 -5.66
C ASP A 191 6.26 4.30 -5.51
N VAL A 192 5.37 4.74 -6.39
CA VAL A 192 4.81 6.11 -6.41
C VAL A 192 3.77 6.35 -5.31
N ILE A 193 3.26 5.28 -4.71
CA ILE A 193 2.13 5.33 -3.75
C ILE A 193 2.52 5.84 -2.36
N TYR A 194 3.81 5.96 -2.02
CA TYR A 194 4.29 6.28 -0.67
C TYR A 194 4.40 7.79 -0.38
N THR A 195 3.50 8.57 -0.95
CA THR A 195 3.39 10.02 -0.72
C THR A 195 2.17 10.35 0.13
N THR A 196 2.08 11.59 0.64
CA THR A 196 0.94 12.04 1.44
C THR A 196 -0.35 12.12 0.65
N ASN A 197 -1.47 11.93 1.36
CA ASN A 197 -2.83 12.10 0.82
C ASN A 197 -3.15 11.19 -0.36
N ARG A 198 -2.51 10.01 -0.41
CA ARG A 198 -2.84 8.98 -1.39
C ARG A 198 -4.13 8.26 -1.01
N PHE A 199 -4.77 7.72 -2.02
CA PHE A 199 -6.00 6.94 -1.88
C PHE A 199 -5.67 5.47 -2.04
N TRP A 200 -5.82 4.72 -0.95
CA TRP A 200 -5.64 3.27 -0.93
C TRP A 200 -6.99 2.60 -1.04
N ARG A 201 -7.24 1.85 -2.10
CA ARG A 201 -8.52 1.19 -2.33
C ARG A 201 -8.80 0.16 -1.24
N MET A 202 -9.98 0.25 -0.64
CA MET A 202 -10.39 -0.64 0.44
C MET A 202 -10.75 -2.03 -0.08
N CYS A 203 -10.66 -3.01 0.81
CA CYS A 203 -11.16 -4.37 0.58
C CYS A 203 -12.62 -4.30 0.09
N ASP A 204 -12.98 -5.18 -0.83
CA ASP A 204 -14.30 -5.26 -1.49
C ASP A 204 -14.74 -3.99 -2.26
N SER A 205 -13.82 -3.06 -2.49
CA SER A 205 -14.08 -1.87 -3.28
C SER A 205 -13.55 -2.01 -4.71
N SER A 206 -14.28 -1.42 -5.66
CA SER A 206 -13.86 -1.32 -7.07
C SER A 206 -13.59 0.14 -7.44
N LYS A 207 -12.85 0.37 -8.53
CA LYS A 207 -12.84 1.69 -9.19
C LYS A 207 -14.17 1.88 -9.90
N MET A 208 -14.74 3.08 -9.86
CA MET A 208 -16.01 3.37 -10.53
C MET A 208 -15.91 3.18 -12.06
N SER A 209 -14.74 3.40 -12.64
CA SER A 209 -14.47 3.24 -14.08
C SER A 209 -14.07 1.82 -14.48
N SER A 210 -14.06 0.85 -13.57
CA SER A 210 -13.53 -0.49 -13.80
C SER A 210 -14.34 -1.55 -13.06
N SER A 211 -14.46 -2.74 -13.65
CA SER A 211 -15.03 -3.92 -12.97
C SER A 211 -14.05 -4.58 -11.98
N ALA A 212 -12.79 -4.16 -11.97
CA ALA A 212 -11.78 -4.74 -11.10
C ALA A 212 -12.06 -4.40 -9.63
N ARG A 213 -12.16 -5.41 -8.79
CA ARG A 213 -12.38 -5.30 -7.34
C ARG A 213 -11.11 -5.65 -6.59
N VAL A 214 -10.95 -5.05 -5.43
CA VAL A 214 -9.99 -5.54 -4.44
C VAL A 214 -10.70 -6.63 -3.64
N LEU A 215 -10.36 -7.86 -3.91
CA LEU A 215 -10.94 -9.01 -3.24
C LEU A 215 -10.07 -9.38 -2.03
N SER A 216 -10.72 -9.71 -0.91
CA SER A 216 -10.00 -10.18 0.27
C SER A 216 -9.67 -11.67 0.15
N ALA A 217 -8.56 -12.08 0.76
CA ALA A 217 -8.34 -13.49 1.03
C ALA A 217 -9.41 -14.03 2.00
N PRO A 218 -9.69 -15.34 2.01
CA PRO A 218 -10.64 -15.93 2.93
C PRO A 218 -10.34 -15.56 4.39
N GLY A 219 -11.34 -15.04 5.10
CA GLY A 219 -11.19 -14.60 6.49
C GLY A 219 -10.71 -13.16 6.69
N CYS A 220 -10.31 -12.46 5.64
CA CYS A 220 -10.03 -11.02 5.70
C CYS A 220 -11.35 -10.21 5.65
N ASN A 221 -11.32 -9.07 6.30
CA ASN A 221 -12.35 -8.04 6.16
C ASN A 221 -11.69 -6.68 5.91
N TRP A 222 -12.49 -5.69 5.52
CA TRP A 222 -12.00 -4.37 5.17
C TRP A 222 -11.16 -3.72 6.29
N LEU A 223 -11.51 -3.97 7.57
CA LEU A 223 -10.80 -3.42 8.72
C LEU A 223 -9.38 -3.98 8.84
N ASN A 224 -9.22 -5.29 8.62
CA ASN A 224 -7.91 -5.95 8.65
C ASN A 224 -7.01 -5.51 7.49
N CYS A 225 -7.60 -4.95 6.45
CA CYS A 225 -6.92 -4.52 5.23
C CYS A 225 -6.71 -2.99 5.16
N MET A 226 -7.11 -2.23 6.20
CA MET A 226 -6.79 -0.81 6.30
C MET A 226 -5.31 -0.61 6.60
N VAL A 227 -4.73 0.40 5.96
CA VAL A 227 -3.31 0.76 6.07
C VAL A 227 -3.05 1.68 7.26
N GLN A 228 -3.90 2.70 7.45
CA GLN A 228 -3.86 3.65 8.57
C GLN A 228 -5.17 3.56 9.34
N SER A 229 -5.23 2.73 10.36
CA SER A 229 -6.44 2.66 11.17
C SER A 229 -6.35 3.56 12.41
N ALA A 230 -7.46 4.22 12.73
CA ALA A 230 -7.53 5.18 13.84
C ALA A 230 -7.33 4.56 15.23
N HIS A 231 -7.35 3.23 15.38
CA HIS A 231 -7.11 2.60 16.68
C HIS A 231 -5.66 2.24 16.95
N ILE A 232 -4.75 2.67 16.11
CA ILE A 232 -3.31 2.49 16.35
C ILE A 232 -2.80 3.50 17.42
N THR A 233 -3.66 3.94 18.31
CA THR A 233 -3.29 4.86 19.40
C THR A 233 -2.38 4.21 20.46
N ASN A 234 -2.27 2.88 20.47
CA ASN A 234 -1.48 2.12 21.45
C ASN A 234 -0.19 1.53 20.88
N ILE A 235 0.25 1.94 19.71
CA ILE A 235 1.54 1.51 19.17
C ILE A 235 2.64 2.15 20.02
N LYS A 236 3.27 1.33 20.84
CA LYS A 236 4.38 1.76 21.68
C LYS A 236 5.64 2.03 20.87
N GLU A 237 5.80 1.35 19.72
CA GLU A 237 6.99 1.45 18.89
C GLU A 237 6.58 1.33 17.41
N CYS A 238 6.96 2.34 16.62
CA CYS A 238 6.91 2.28 15.16
C CYS A 238 8.33 2.12 14.63
N LEU A 239 8.50 1.28 13.61
CA LEU A 239 9.77 1.21 12.92
C LEU A 239 10.02 2.52 12.14
N GLU A 240 11.19 3.10 12.37
CA GLU A 240 11.70 4.22 11.61
C GLU A 240 12.81 3.72 10.68
N ILE A 241 12.67 3.98 9.40
CA ILE A 241 13.70 3.73 8.43
C ILE A 241 14.20 5.08 7.98
N ASP A 242 15.42 5.41 8.35
CA ASP A 242 16.05 6.65 7.95
C ASP A 242 16.32 6.61 6.44
N ASP A 243 15.76 7.59 5.74
CA ASP A 243 15.93 7.81 4.32
C ASP A 243 16.50 9.21 4.17
N SER A 244 17.76 9.36 4.56
CA SER A 244 18.50 10.65 4.56
C SER A 244 18.71 11.22 3.15
N GLU A 245 18.28 10.52 2.09
CA GLU A 245 18.37 11.02 0.72
C GLU A 245 17.01 11.46 0.14
N PRO A 246 16.95 12.65 -0.48
CA PRO A 246 15.72 13.14 -1.11
C PRO A 246 15.30 12.24 -2.27
N VAL A 247 14.06 11.76 -2.20
CA VAL A 247 13.44 10.98 -3.27
C VAL A 247 13.28 11.85 -4.51
N SER A 248 14.00 11.53 -5.56
CA SER A 248 13.69 12.06 -6.89
C SER A 248 12.35 11.48 -7.36
N THR A 249 11.33 12.31 -7.45
CA THR A 249 9.98 11.93 -7.92
C THR A 249 9.88 11.72 -9.43
N SER A 250 10.99 11.68 -10.15
CA SER A 250 10.96 11.47 -11.59
C SER A 250 11.26 10.00 -11.92
N LYS A 251 10.37 9.37 -12.68
CA LYS A 251 10.53 8.02 -13.27
C LYS A 251 11.80 7.83 -14.14
N LYS A 252 12.68 8.82 -14.22
CA LYS A 252 13.81 8.84 -15.17
C LYS A 252 15.19 8.57 -14.57
N THR A 253 15.34 8.48 -13.27
CA THR A 253 16.66 8.18 -12.67
C THR A 253 16.47 7.36 -11.41
N MET A 254 16.40 6.03 -11.56
CA MET A 254 16.68 5.14 -10.45
C MET A 254 18.17 5.26 -10.13
N LYS A 255 18.47 5.85 -8.98
CA LYS A 255 19.83 5.82 -8.45
C LYS A 255 20.09 4.40 -7.93
N LEU A 256 21.09 3.75 -8.49
CA LEU A 256 21.55 2.45 -8.04
C LEU A 256 22.37 2.62 -6.76
N TYR A 257 21.98 1.94 -5.71
CA TYR A 257 22.73 1.87 -4.45
C TYR A 257 23.29 0.47 -4.25
N GLN A 258 24.54 0.39 -3.88
CA GLN A 258 25.18 -0.86 -3.47
C GLN A 258 25.31 -0.87 -1.94
N CYS A 259 24.86 -1.94 -1.29
CA CYS A 259 25.06 -2.14 0.13
C CYS A 259 26.43 -2.79 0.36
N ILE A 260 27.37 -2.04 0.90
CA ILE A 260 28.69 -2.54 1.31
C ILE A 260 28.78 -2.35 2.82
N ASN A 261 28.99 -3.44 3.56
CA ASN A 261 29.13 -3.42 5.03
C ASN A 261 28.01 -2.69 5.76
N ASN A 262 26.74 -2.95 5.38
CA ASN A 262 25.52 -2.27 5.90
C ASN A 262 25.44 -0.77 5.60
N THR A 263 26.25 -0.24 4.69
CA THR A 263 26.18 1.15 4.22
C THR A 263 25.77 1.18 2.76
N TRP A 264 24.78 1.99 2.43
CA TRP A 264 24.29 2.15 1.06
C TRP A 264 25.09 3.19 0.31
N ILE A 265 25.77 2.77 -0.76
CA ILE A 265 26.60 3.64 -1.62
C ILE A 265 25.90 3.83 -2.96
N ASN A 266 25.78 5.09 -3.41
CA ASN A 266 25.22 5.42 -4.73
C ASN A 266 26.19 5.02 -5.83
N VAL A 267 25.85 4.03 -6.63
CA VAL A 267 26.73 3.46 -7.68
C VAL A 267 26.81 4.36 -8.92
N ASP A 268 25.84 5.26 -9.14
CA ASP A 268 25.86 6.17 -10.30
C ASP A 268 26.90 7.28 -10.21
N LYS A 269 27.47 7.52 -9.02
CA LYS A 269 28.51 8.54 -8.82
C LYS A 269 29.94 8.03 -8.95
N ASP A 270 30.13 6.71 -8.85
CA ASP A 270 31.48 6.12 -8.73
C ASP A 270 31.84 5.19 -9.91
N SER A 271 31.33 5.48 -11.12
CA SER A 271 31.76 4.74 -12.33
C SER A 271 33.23 4.99 -12.74
N ASN A 272 34.09 5.34 -11.80
CA ASN A 272 35.53 5.49 -11.97
C ASN A 272 36.34 4.39 -11.28
N TYR A 273 35.82 3.18 -11.13
CA TYR A 273 36.67 2.03 -10.82
C TYR A 273 36.93 1.24 -12.10
N GLN A 274 38.09 1.53 -12.68
CA GLN A 274 38.83 0.63 -13.58
C GLN A 274 39.43 -0.53 -12.79
#